data_bcb026e2a86a48898e97e127b90ca6a3
#
_entry.id   bcb026e2a86a48898e97e127b90ca6a3
#
_cell.length_a   1.000
_cell.length_b   1.000
_cell.length_c   1.000
_cell.angle_alpha   90.00
_cell.angle_beta   90.00
_cell.angle_gamma   90.00
#
_symmetry.space_group_name_H-M   'P 1'
#
loop_
_entity.id
_entity.type
_entity.pdbx_description
1 polymer ?
#
loop_
_entity_poly.entity_id
_entity_poly.type
_entity_poly.pdbx_seq_one_letter_code
_entity_poly.pdbx_strand_id
1 'polypeptide(L)'
;KEAAEKFPLAKVYCGDITDENFLYEESITVYDLVICATHNHELNMVGAAYLESLGVGKTVSLVESAAFAEIARKLGVDVPVPLRDVVVDSIISHLRGKTVTSVHTVSSGSLEIIELTVAPDSKIGGKTLSEIADPGTFLVMLIKKVGSDSYSIPSGTTLIEPNDQLILIVNASKSRKLLAAF
;
A
#
# COMPACT_ATOMS: atom_id res chain seq x y z
N LYS A 1 -13.10 20.05 -19.46
CA LYS A 1 -14.57 20.04 -19.42
C LYS A 1 -15.11 18.78 -18.75
N GLU A 2 -14.77 17.59 -19.25
CA GLU A 2 -15.28 16.30 -18.73
C GLU A 2 -15.01 16.11 -17.23
N ALA A 3 -13.79 16.40 -16.75
CA ALA A 3 -13.46 16.31 -15.33
C ALA A 3 -14.26 17.27 -14.46
N ALA A 4 -14.48 18.52 -14.92
CA ALA A 4 -15.27 19.49 -14.20
C ALA A 4 -16.77 19.11 -14.13
N GLU A 5 -17.29 18.45 -15.16
CA GLU A 5 -18.66 17.94 -15.17
C GLU A 5 -18.83 16.74 -14.23
N LYS A 6 -17.81 15.88 -14.19
CA LYS A 6 -17.81 14.66 -13.35
C LYS A 6 -17.60 14.95 -11.86
N PHE A 7 -16.87 16.01 -11.54
CA PHE A 7 -16.50 16.37 -10.15
C PHE A 7 -16.90 17.83 -9.83
N PRO A 8 -18.20 18.13 -9.64
CA PRO A 8 -18.69 19.49 -9.51
C PRO A 8 -18.23 20.22 -8.24
N LEU A 9 -17.75 19.50 -7.23
CA LEU A 9 -17.19 20.06 -6.00
C LEU A 9 -15.68 20.33 -6.08
N ALA A 10 -15.00 19.87 -7.14
CA ALA A 10 -13.59 20.10 -7.36
C ALA A 10 -13.37 21.31 -8.27
N LYS A 11 -12.36 22.13 -7.95
CA LYS A 11 -11.84 23.12 -8.90
C LYS A 11 -10.99 22.39 -9.93
N VAL A 12 -11.27 22.62 -11.20
CA VAL A 12 -10.57 21.99 -12.32
C VAL A 12 -9.95 23.05 -13.20
N TYR A 13 -8.65 23.03 -13.31
CA TYR A 13 -7.87 23.96 -14.12
C TYR A 13 -7.21 23.23 -15.30
N CYS A 14 -6.88 24.01 -16.33
CA CYS A 14 -6.05 23.57 -17.44
C CYS A 14 -4.86 24.53 -17.50
N GLY A 15 -3.74 24.11 -16.96
CA GLY A 15 -2.52 24.93 -16.85
C GLY A 15 -1.27 24.09 -16.97
N ASP A 16 -0.14 24.77 -17.14
CA ASP A 16 1.19 24.16 -17.13
C ASP A 16 1.75 24.22 -15.70
N ILE A 17 2.14 23.09 -15.15
CA ILE A 17 2.72 22.98 -13.80
C ILE A 17 4.08 23.70 -13.68
N THR A 18 4.71 24.03 -14.78
CA THR A 18 5.97 24.79 -14.82
C THR A 18 5.76 26.30 -14.94
N ASP A 19 4.52 26.76 -15.07
CA ASP A 19 4.18 28.20 -15.08
C ASP A 19 4.10 28.74 -13.66
N GLU A 20 5.12 29.47 -13.25
CA GLU A 20 5.21 30.09 -11.92
C GLU A 20 4.05 31.04 -11.63
N ASN A 21 3.54 31.78 -12.62
CA ASN A 21 2.42 32.67 -12.42
C ASN A 21 1.14 31.88 -12.10
N PHE A 22 0.90 30.78 -12.82
CA PHE A 22 -0.23 29.88 -12.53
C PHE A 22 -0.15 29.30 -11.12
N LEU A 23 1.03 28.79 -10.71
CA LEU A 23 1.25 28.26 -9.38
C LEU A 23 1.03 29.32 -8.26
N TYR A 24 1.47 30.54 -8.52
CA TYR A 24 1.29 31.67 -7.58
C TYR A 24 -0.19 32.09 -7.47
N GLU A 25 -0.88 32.27 -8.61
CA GLU A 25 -2.30 32.64 -8.64
C GLU A 25 -3.18 31.60 -7.93
N GLU A 26 -2.89 30.32 -8.10
CA GLU A 26 -3.61 29.22 -7.44
C GLU A 26 -3.10 28.93 -6.02
N SER A 27 -2.13 29.70 -5.53
CA SER A 27 -1.59 29.58 -4.16
C SER A 27 -1.19 28.15 -3.82
N ILE A 28 -0.40 27.50 -4.70
CA ILE A 28 -0.08 26.07 -4.62
C ILE A 28 0.55 25.66 -3.26
N THR A 29 1.25 26.57 -2.60
CA THR A 29 1.94 26.32 -1.32
C THR A 29 1.00 26.20 -0.11
N VAL A 30 -0.28 26.56 -0.24
CA VAL A 30 -1.25 26.41 0.86
C VAL A 30 -1.88 25.00 0.91
N TYR A 31 -1.62 24.15 -0.09
CA TYR A 31 -2.16 22.80 -0.09
C TYR A 31 -1.36 21.88 0.82
N ASP A 32 -2.08 21.07 1.62
CA ASP A 32 -1.47 20.08 2.51
C ASP A 32 -0.86 18.91 1.73
N LEU A 33 -1.40 18.61 0.54
CA LEU A 33 -1.00 17.48 -0.28
C LEU A 33 -1.16 17.80 -1.77
N VAL A 34 -0.13 17.49 -2.55
CA VAL A 34 -0.18 17.50 -4.02
C VAL A 34 0.15 16.13 -4.58
N ILE A 35 -0.62 15.67 -5.56
CA ILE A 35 -0.43 14.38 -6.22
C ILE A 35 -0.13 14.61 -7.71
N CYS A 36 1.08 14.24 -8.14
CA CYS A 36 1.49 14.24 -9.53
C CYS A 36 1.24 12.86 -10.15
N ALA A 37 0.20 12.74 -10.98
CA ALA A 37 -0.30 11.48 -11.51
C ALA A 37 -0.67 11.56 -13.00
N THR A 38 0.20 12.13 -13.82
CA THR A 38 0.05 12.15 -15.27
C THR A 38 0.55 10.83 -15.88
N HIS A 39 0.41 10.66 -17.20
CA HIS A 39 0.98 9.51 -17.92
C HIS A 39 2.51 9.58 -18.10
N ASN A 40 3.12 10.72 -17.80
CA ASN A 40 4.57 10.92 -17.87
C ASN A 40 5.17 10.82 -16.47
N HIS A 41 5.79 9.69 -16.18
CA HIS A 41 6.34 9.39 -14.84
C HIS A 41 7.53 10.28 -14.47
N GLU A 42 8.35 10.67 -15.45
CA GLU A 42 9.47 11.59 -15.27
C GLU A 42 8.95 12.98 -14.89
N LEU A 43 7.93 13.47 -15.61
CA LEU A 43 7.29 14.75 -15.30
C LEU A 43 6.64 14.73 -13.92
N ASN A 44 5.98 13.62 -13.54
CA ASN A 44 5.41 13.47 -12.21
C ASN A 44 6.47 13.59 -11.12
N MET A 45 7.61 12.92 -11.31
CA MET A 45 8.72 12.94 -10.35
C MET A 45 9.35 14.33 -10.21
N VAL A 46 9.68 14.95 -11.34
CA VAL A 46 10.30 16.30 -11.36
C VAL A 46 9.31 17.34 -10.86
N GLY A 47 8.05 17.26 -11.28
CA GLY A 47 6.99 18.17 -10.85
C GLY A 47 6.73 18.10 -9.34
N ALA A 48 6.67 16.89 -8.78
CA ALA A 48 6.49 16.71 -7.34
C ALA A 48 7.70 17.26 -6.55
N ALA A 49 8.92 17.01 -7.01
CA ALA A 49 10.13 17.55 -6.38
C ALA A 49 10.19 19.09 -6.48
N TYR A 50 9.76 19.65 -7.59
CA TYR A 50 9.66 21.11 -7.75
C TYR A 50 8.64 21.71 -6.79
N LEU A 51 7.45 21.15 -6.69
CA LEU A 51 6.40 21.62 -5.77
C LEU A 51 6.80 21.47 -4.30
N GLU A 52 7.52 20.41 -3.94
CA GLU A 52 8.12 20.26 -2.62
C GLU A 52 9.10 21.39 -2.32
N SER A 53 9.96 21.72 -3.27
CA SER A 53 10.93 22.84 -3.12
C SER A 53 10.27 24.21 -2.95
N LEU A 54 9.04 24.38 -3.42
CA LEU A 54 8.22 25.59 -3.20
C LEU A 54 7.55 25.64 -1.81
N GLY A 55 7.57 24.53 -1.06
CA GLY A 55 7.03 24.46 0.30
C GLY A 55 5.63 23.91 0.42
N VAL A 56 5.17 23.11 -0.55
CA VAL A 56 3.93 22.31 -0.42
C VAL A 56 4.06 21.35 0.76
N GLY A 57 2.98 21.17 1.54
CA GLY A 57 3.03 20.38 2.78
C GLY A 57 3.43 18.93 2.59
N LYS A 58 2.97 18.26 1.53
CA LYS A 58 3.34 16.89 1.17
C LYS A 58 3.19 16.63 -0.32
N THR A 59 4.12 15.85 -0.89
CA THR A 59 4.09 15.50 -2.31
C THR A 59 3.98 14.00 -2.54
N VAL A 60 3.13 13.62 -3.50
CA VAL A 60 2.99 12.24 -3.99
C VAL A 60 3.27 12.24 -5.48
N SER A 61 4.09 11.30 -5.94
CA SER A 61 4.42 11.14 -7.36
C SER A 61 4.16 9.71 -7.83
N LEU A 62 3.41 9.56 -8.90
CA LEU A 62 3.28 8.28 -9.58
C LEU A 62 4.53 8.05 -10.44
N VAL A 63 5.28 6.98 -10.13
CA VAL A 63 6.53 6.61 -10.83
C VAL A 63 6.42 5.22 -11.44
N GLU A 64 7.30 4.90 -12.41
CA GLU A 64 7.21 3.63 -13.14
C GLU A 64 7.50 2.40 -12.27
N SER A 65 8.56 2.46 -11.44
CA SER A 65 9.08 1.30 -10.71
C SER A 65 9.72 1.70 -9.38
N ALA A 66 10.04 0.70 -8.53
CA ALA A 66 10.75 0.90 -7.27
C ALA A 66 12.11 1.60 -7.43
N ALA A 67 12.83 1.36 -8.53
CA ALA A 67 14.10 2.04 -8.82
C ALA A 67 13.89 3.55 -9.02
N PHE A 68 12.84 3.95 -9.75
CA PHE A 68 12.46 5.36 -9.90
C PHE A 68 11.93 5.96 -8.60
N ALA A 69 11.26 5.16 -7.75
CA ALA A 69 10.83 5.62 -6.43
C ALA A 69 12.02 6.01 -5.53
N GLU A 70 13.13 5.26 -5.58
CA GLU A 70 14.35 5.61 -4.85
C GLU A 70 14.99 6.92 -5.36
N ILE A 71 14.95 7.15 -6.69
CA ILE A 71 15.42 8.41 -7.28
C ILE A 71 14.52 9.57 -6.85
N ALA A 72 13.21 9.40 -6.91
CA ALA A 72 12.23 10.42 -6.51
C ALA A 72 12.41 10.85 -5.04
N ARG A 73 12.62 9.89 -4.11
CA ARG A 73 12.93 10.22 -2.72
C ARG A 73 14.21 11.06 -2.57
N LYS A 74 15.24 10.74 -3.33
CA LYS A 74 16.50 11.52 -3.32
C LYS A 74 16.32 12.93 -3.88
N LEU A 75 15.32 13.15 -4.73
CA LEU A 75 14.96 14.47 -5.27
C LEU A 75 14.05 15.27 -4.31
N GLY A 76 13.59 14.69 -3.20
CA GLY A 76 12.76 15.35 -2.21
C GLY A 76 11.29 14.95 -2.23
N VAL A 77 10.84 14.07 -3.15
CA VAL A 77 9.45 13.60 -3.17
C VAL A 77 9.15 12.76 -1.93
N ASP A 78 8.14 13.15 -1.15
CA ASP A 78 7.78 12.47 0.10
C ASP A 78 7.29 11.03 -0.13
N VAL A 79 6.36 10.86 -1.07
CA VAL A 79 5.70 9.56 -1.32
C VAL A 79 5.71 9.22 -2.80
N PRO A 80 6.77 8.59 -3.32
CA PRO A 80 6.73 8.01 -4.67
C PRO A 80 5.96 6.69 -4.66
N VAL A 81 5.02 6.55 -5.59
CA VAL A 81 4.17 5.36 -5.76
C VAL A 81 4.60 4.61 -7.03
N PRO A 82 5.27 3.46 -6.92
CA PRO A 82 5.72 2.67 -8.07
C PRO A 82 4.55 1.90 -8.68
N LEU A 83 4.03 2.37 -9.81
CA LEU A 83 2.82 1.85 -10.46
C LEU A 83 2.93 0.36 -10.81
N ARG A 84 4.09 -0.06 -11.35
CA ARG A 84 4.32 -1.45 -11.74
C ARG A 84 4.19 -2.40 -10.56
N ASP A 85 4.79 -2.06 -9.43
CA ASP A 85 4.80 -2.91 -8.24
C ASP A 85 3.42 -2.97 -7.59
N VAL A 86 2.72 -1.82 -7.50
CA VAL A 86 1.34 -1.75 -6.98
C VAL A 86 0.36 -2.59 -7.83
N VAL A 87 0.49 -2.56 -9.15
CA VAL A 87 -0.36 -3.37 -10.05
C VAL A 87 -0.05 -4.86 -9.89
N VAL A 88 1.22 -5.25 -9.80
CA VAL A 88 1.63 -6.64 -9.58
C VAL A 88 1.11 -7.15 -8.24
N ASP A 89 1.27 -6.40 -7.16
CA ASP A 89 0.77 -6.76 -5.84
C ASP A 89 -0.76 -6.92 -5.83
N SER A 90 -1.47 -6.03 -6.52
CA SER A 90 -2.93 -6.11 -6.69
C SER A 90 -3.36 -7.37 -7.45
N ILE A 91 -2.68 -7.72 -8.55
CA ILE A 91 -2.96 -8.93 -9.32
C ILE A 91 -2.67 -10.18 -8.49
N ILE A 92 -1.54 -10.21 -7.78
CA ILE A 92 -1.15 -11.34 -6.93
C ILE A 92 -2.18 -11.56 -5.82
N SER A 93 -2.65 -10.51 -5.15
CA SER A 93 -3.68 -10.64 -4.11
C SER A 93 -4.98 -11.22 -4.67
N HIS A 94 -5.42 -10.80 -5.85
CA HIS A 94 -6.60 -11.38 -6.51
C HIS A 94 -6.42 -12.85 -6.90
N LEU A 95 -5.22 -13.27 -7.31
CA LEU A 95 -4.92 -14.64 -7.69
C LEU A 95 -4.75 -15.59 -6.49
N ARG A 96 -4.43 -15.09 -5.30
CA ARG A 96 -4.23 -15.89 -4.09
C ARG A 96 -5.53 -16.33 -3.39
N GLY A 97 -6.70 -15.90 -3.89
CA GLY A 97 -8.01 -16.32 -3.43
C GLY A 97 -8.71 -15.34 -2.51
N LYS A 98 -9.96 -15.67 -2.14
CA LYS A 98 -10.86 -14.79 -1.37
C LYS A 98 -10.43 -14.53 0.07
N THR A 99 -9.52 -15.33 0.61
CA THR A 99 -9.03 -15.21 1.97
C THR A 99 -7.93 -14.16 2.12
N VAL A 100 -7.17 -13.86 1.07
CA VAL A 100 -6.07 -12.88 1.08
C VAL A 100 -6.60 -11.50 0.69
N THR A 101 -6.56 -10.56 1.61
CA THR A 101 -7.04 -9.18 1.42
C THR A 101 -5.98 -8.30 0.79
N SER A 102 -4.73 -8.41 1.24
CA SER A 102 -3.60 -7.66 0.69
C SER A 102 -2.28 -8.41 0.80
N VAL A 103 -1.33 -8.06 -0.08
CA VAL A 103 0.05 -8.58 -0.05
C VAL A 103 0.99 -7.41 -0.32
N HIS A 104 1.96 -7.21 0.56
CA HIS A 104 3.02 -6.21 0.38
C HIS A 104 4.38 -6.88 0.48
N THR A 105 5.16 -6.76 -0.57
CA THR A 105 6.53 -7.31 -0.60
C THR A 105 7.52 -6.36 0.08
N VAL A 106 8.34 -6.89 0.97
CA VAL A 106 9.36 -6.13 1.73
C VAL A 106 10.74 -6.76 1.50
N SER A 107 11.79 -6.01 1.83
CA SER A 107 13.17 -6.50 1.81
C SER A 107 13.57 -7.14 0.47
N SER A 108 13.40 -6.41 -0.64
CA SER A 108 13.78 -6.84 -1.99
C SER A 108 13.17 -8.20 -2.40
N GLY A 109 11.95 -8.50 -1.92
CA GLY A 109 11.21 -9.70 -2.31
C GLY A 109 11.44 -10.92 -1.43
N SER A 110 12.23 -10.83 -0.35
CA SER A 110 12.48 -11.97 0.54
C SER A 110 11.37 -12.22 1.57
N LEU A 111 10.65 -11.15 1.95
CA LEU A 111 9.55 -11.19 2.92
C LEU A 111 8.28 -10.59 2.30
N GLU A 112 7.14 -11.12 2.69
CA GLU A 112 5.82 -10.61 2.36
C GLU A 112 5.05 -10.30 3.64
N ILE A 113 4.37 -9.15 3.68
CA ILE A 113 3.33 -8.88 4.67
C ILE A 113 2.02 -9.23 4.01
N ILE A 114 1.28 -10.13 4.63
CA ILE A 114 0.01 -10.66 4.09
C ILE A 114 -1.09 -10.37 5.09
N GLU A 115 -2.13 -9.73 4.61
CA GLU A 115 -3.39 -9.62 5.33
C GLU A 115 -4.36 -10.67 4.79
N LEU A 116 -4.92 -11.48 5.68
CA LEU A 116 -5.88 -12.51 5.30
C LEU A 116 -7.01 -12.67 6.32
N THR A 117 -8.11 -13.23 5.86
CA THR A 117 -9.22 -13.68 6.70
C THR A 117 -9.19 -15.20 6.78
N VAL A 118 -9.24 -15.75 8.00
CA VAL A 118 -9.23 -17.20 8.24
C VAL A 118 -10.49 -17.82 7.63
N ALA A 119 -10.29 -18.76 6.71
CA ALA A 119 -11.42 -19.43 6.05
C ALA A 119 -12.25 -20.26 7.06
N PRO A 120 -13.58 -20.41 6.87
CA PRO A 120 -14.43 -21.24 7.72
C PRO A 120 -13.98 -22.70 7.81
N ASP A 121 -13.38 -23.22 6.73
CA ASP A 121 -12.87 -24.59 6.59
C ASP A 121 -11.34 -24.69 6.80
N SER A 122 -10.73 -23.65 7.33
CA SER A 122 -9.29 -23.58 7.56
C SER A 122 -8.82 -24.66 8.56
N LYS A 123 -7.67 -25.28 8.25
CA LYS A 123 -7.04 -26.30 9.11
C LYS A 123 -6.47 -25.74 10.42
N ILE A 124 -6.37 -24.42 10.52
CA ILE A 124 -5.86 -23.74 11.73
C ILE A 124 -6.96 -23.19 12.63
N GLY A 125 -8.20 -23.19 12.16
CA GLY A 125 -9.36 -22.80 12.99
C GLY A 125 -9.47 -23.68 14.22
N GLY A 126 -9.65 -23.05 15.40
CA GLY A 126 -9.71 -23.72 16.70
C GLY A 126 -8.34 -24.07 17.32
N LYS A 127 -7.23 -23.68 16.71
CA LYS A 127 -5.86 -23.86 17.24
C LYS A 127 -5.31 -22.56 17.82
N THR A 128 -4.38 -22.70 18.75
CA THR A 128 -3.61 -21.55 19.27
C THR A 128 -2.44 -21.22 18.32
N LEU A 129 -1.92 -20.00 18.41
CA LEU A 129 -0.74 -19.60 17.62
C LEU A 129 0.49 -20.46 17.93
N SER A 130 0.65 -20.93 19.18
CA SER A 130 1.76 -21.84 19.55
C SER A 130 1.66 -23.21 18.88
N GLU A 131 0.44 -23.71 18.64
CA GLU A 131 0.23 -25.00 17.96
C GLU A 131 0.51 -24.97 16.46
N ILE A 132 0.39 -23.79 15.85
CA ILE A 132 0.63 -23.60 14.41
C ILE A 132 2.00 -22.97 14.11
N ALA A 133 2.77 -22.61 15.15
CA ALA A 133 4.04 -21.91 15.00
C ALA A 133 5.01 -22.70 14.10
N ASP A 134 5.53 -22.03 13.07
CA ASP A 134 6.61 -22.53 12.19
C ASP A 134 7.71 -21.47 12.08
N PRO A 135 8.65 -21.46 13.05
CA PRO A 135 9.73 -20.48 13.09
C PRO A 135 10.54 -20.44 11.79
N GLY A 136 10.79 -19.23 11.26
CA GLY A 136 11.48 -19.02 9.98
C GLY A 136 10.58 -19.18 8.74
N THR A 137 9.31 -19.49 8.92
CA THR A 137 8.32 -19.50 7.83
C THR A 137 7.40 -18.29 7.90
N PHE A 138 6.79 -18.04 9.05
CA PHE A 138 5.91 -16.90 9.24
C PHE A 138 5.86 -16.44 10.70
N LEU A 139 5.34 -15.22 10.90
CA LEU A 139 4.99 -14.65 12.18
C LEU A 139 3.65 -13.93 12.06
N VAL A 140 2.71 -14.20 12.94
CA VAL A 140 1.47 -13.42 13.08
C VAL A 140 1.78 -12.17 13.88
N MET A 141 1.71 -11.01 13.23
CA MET A 141 1.99 -9.72 13.86
C MET A 141 0.77 -9.17 14.57
N LEU A 142 -0.39 -9.23 13.92
CA LEU A 142 -1.64 -8.69 14.42
C LEU A 142 -2.79 -9.63 14.14
N ILE A 143 -3.77 -9.62 15.03
CA ILE A 143 -5.06 -10.33 14.89
C ILE A 143 -6.21 -9.36 15.17
N LYS A 144 -7.24 -9.43 14.35
CA LYS A 144 -8.54 -8.79 14.60
C LYS A 144 -9.59 -9.88 14.73
N LYS A 145 -10.17 -10.01 15.91
CA LYS A 145 -11.20 -10.99 16.19
C LYS A 145 -12.53 -10.61 15.55
N VAL A 146 -13.34 -11.61 15.23
CA VAL A 146 -14.69 -11.40 14.74
C VAL A 146 -15.48 -10.55 15.74
N GLY A 147 -16.14 -9.48 15.26
CA GLY A 147 -16.88 -8.54 16.08
C GLY A 147 -16.04 -7.49 16.81
N SER A 148 -14.71 -7.47 16.60
CA SER A 148 -13.83 -6.39 17.08
C SER A 148 -13.59 -5.37 15.98
N ASP A 149 -13.50 -4.09 16.36
CA ASP A 149 -13.15 -3.00 15.41
C ASP A 149 -11.64 -2.72 15.35
N SER A 150 -10.84 -3.35 16.22
CA SER A 150 -9.41 -3.07 16.34
C SER A 150 -8.56 -4.34 16.24
N TYR A 151 -7.35 -4.16 15.71
CA TYR A 151 -6.28 -5.15 15.74
C TYR A 151 -5.62 -5.18 17.12
N SER A 152 -5.17 -6.36 17.55
CA SER A 152 -4.37 -6.58 18.77
C SER A 152 -3.12 -7.39 18.44
N ILE A 153 -2.08 -7.26 19.29
CA ILE A 153 -0.89 -8.10 19.21
C ILE A 153 -1.21 -9.44 19.86
N PRO A 154 -1.15 -10.56 19.13
CA PRO A 154 -1.49 -11.85 19.70
C PRO A 154 -0.33 -12.42 20.54
N SER A 155 -0.65 -13.37 21.41
CA SER A 155 0.31 -14.21 22.13
C SER A 155 0.28 -15.65 21.61
N GLY A 156 1.22 -16.49 22.04
CA GLY A 156 1.23 -17.91 21.69
C GLY A 156 -0.05 -18.67 22.11
N THR A 157 -0.74 -18.21 23.14
CA THR A 157 -2.02 -18.79 23.63
C THR A 157 -3.25 -18.23 22.93
N THR A 158 -3.09 -17.26 22.02
CA THR A 158 -4.23 -16.70 21.28
C THR A 158 -4.84 -17.75 20.37
N LEU A 159 -6.13 -18.03 20.57
CA LEU A 159 -6.93 -18.95 19.75
C LEU A 159 -7.27 -18.27 18.42
N ILE A 160 -7.12 -18.98 17.30
CA ILE A 160 -7.53 -18.54 15.98
C ILE A 160 -8.92 -19.10 15.68
N GLU A 161 -9.83 -18.26 15.23
CA GLU A 161 -11.19 -18.65 14.89
C GLU A 161 -11.50 -18.34 13.41
N PRO A 162 -12.43 -19.05 12.79
CA PRO A 162 -12.91 -18.71 11.47
C PRO A 162 -13.37 -17.25 11.38
N ASN A 163 -13.05 -16.60 10.27
CA ASN A 163 -13.30 -15.19 9.99
C ASN A 163 -12.48 -14.17 10.82
N ASP A 164 -11.53 -14.62 11.65
CA ASP A 164 -10.53 -13.71 12.21
C ASP A 164 -9.68 -13.11 11.07
N GLN A 165 -9.32 -11.84 11.20
CA GLN A 165 -8.38 -11.20 10.27
C GLN A 165 -6.98 -11.22 10.87
N LEU A 166 -6.01 -11.65 10.08
CA LEU A 166 -4.62 -11.79 10.50
C LEU A 166 -3.70 -10.94 9.61
N ILE A 167 -2.71 -10.30 10.22
CA ILE A 167 -1.59 -9.71 9.50
C ILE A 167 -0.34 -10.52 9.83
N LEU A 168 0.26 -11.09 8.80
CA LEU A 168 1.39 -11.99 8.87
C LEU A 168 2.61 -11.38 8.18
N ILE A 169 3.81 -11.63 8.71
CA ILE A 169 5.03 -11.54 7.94
C ILE A 169 5.47 -12.95 7.56
N VAL A 170 5.75 -13.18 6.31
CA VAL A 170 5.97 -14.51 5.74
C VAL A 170 7.22 -14.52 4.87
N ASN A 171 7.99 -15.60 4.91
CA ASN A 171 9.05 -15.83 3.93
C ASN A 171 8.43 -16.06 2.55
N ALA A 172 8.76 -15.20 1.57
CA ALA A 172 8.14 -15.20 0.23
C ALA A 172 8.24 -16.57 -0.47
N SER A 173 9.32 -17.31 -0.27
CA SER A 173 9.49 -18.66 -0.86
C SER A 173 8.52 -19.71 -0.31
N LYS A 174 7.95 -19.49 0.86
CA LYS A 174 7.05 -20.42 1.56
C LYS A 174 5.59 -19.94 1.60
N SER A 175 5.29 -18.72 1.15
CA SER A 175 3.97 -18.08 1.29
C SER A 175 2.83 -18.88 0.64
N ARG A 176 3.05 -19.43 -0.56
CA ARG A 176 2.02 -20.24 -1.26
C ARG A 176 1.60 -21.47 -0.48
N LYS A 177 2.57 -22.19 0.12
CA LYS A 177 2.28 -23.40 0.92
C LYS A 177 1.57 -23.05 2.22
N LEU A 178 1.96 -21.95 2.83
CA LEU A 178 1.35 -21.45 4.06
C LEU A 178 -0.12 -21.07 3.84
N LEU A 179 -0.40 -20.26 2.82
CA LEU A 179 -1.75 -19.78 2.52
C LEU A 179 -2.76 -20.91 2.23
N ALA A 180 -2.30 -22.07 1.79
CA ALA A 180 -3.15 -23.25 1.61
C ALA A 180 -3.60 -23.90 2.94
N ALA A 181 -3.06 -23.47 4.09
CA ALA A 181 -3.42 -23.96 5.41
C ALA A 181 -4.36 -22.98 6.17
N PHE A 182 -4.34 -21.69 5.77
CA PHE A 182 -5.17 -20.63 6.33
C PHE A 182 -6.48 -20.49 5.58
#